data_13746f885c25f3bb70a1a463e7a2ab84
#
_entry.id   13746f885c25f3bb70a1a463e7a2ab84
#
_cell.length_a   1.000
_cell.length_b   1.000
_cell.length_c   1.000
_cell.angle_alpha   90.00
_cell.angle_beta   90.00
_cell.angle_gamma   90.00
#
_symmetry.space_group_name_H-M   'P 1'
#
loop_
_entity.id
_entity.type
_entity.pdbx_description
1 polymer ?
#
loop_
_entity_poly.entity_id
_entity_poly.type
_entity_poly.pdbx_seq_one_letter_code
_entity_poly.pdbx_strand_id
1 'polypeptide(L)'
;MQEFSVSHLVFGSGAFSIVIVGLLAATSFVSWGVIVRKILLQRKTARANARFLAQFRKISHFAELQNLCRDEKVACPLRAISKGMLVEASKLSGRVSYDNLHHRAELIEESAQRCVETQRVVDAKYNGFLSVAANLSPFLGLLGTVWGIMDSLWSIGKHGSAELVVVAPGIGAALVTTIAGLLVAIPASGAFNLFSMRTNRNEVFYTNFGSHALAMFKRDELAAVESVQAKGTAE
;
A
#
# COMPACT_ATOMS: atom_id res chain seq x y z
N MET A 1 -25.94 -1.59 -43.09
CA MET A 1 -24.99 -1.12 -42.07
C MET A 1 -24.75 -2.29 -41.13
N GLN A 2 -23.59 -2.97 -41.24
CA GLN A 2 -23.24 -4.00 -40.26
C GLN A 2 -22.94 -3.29 -38.95
N GLU A 3 -23.70 -3.62 -37.93
CA GLU A 3 -23.44 -3.10 -36.59
C GLU A 3 -22.02 -3.46 -36.18
N PHE A 4 -21.25 -2.49 -35.76
CA PHE A 4 -19.89 -2.61 -35.30
C PHE A 4 -19.91 -3.35 -33.95
N SER A 5 -19.93 -4.67 -33.96
CA SER A 5 -19.98 -5.49 -32.75
C SER A 5 -18.56 -5.80 -32.31
N VAL A 6 -18.15 -5.25 -31.17
CA VAL A 6 -16.85 -5.49 -30.53
C VAL A 6 -16.62 -7.00 -30.28
N SER A 7 -17.68 -7.76 -30.04
CA SER A 7 -17.61 -9.21 -29.90
C SER A 7 -17.11 -9.92 -31.16
N HIS A 8 -17.56 -9.52 -32.36
CA HIS A 8 -17.09 -10.07 -33.63
C HIS A 8 -15.59 -9.80 -33.87
N LEU A 9 -15.10 -8.63 -33.47
CA LEU A 9 -13.69 -8.28 -33.60
C LEU A 9 -12.80 -9.09 -32.64
N VAL A 10 -13.27 -9.36 -31.43
CA VAL A 10 -12.51 -10.13 -30.41
C VAL A 10 -12.49 -11.62 -30.76
N PHE A 11 -13.63 -12.20 -31.20
CA PHE A 11 -13.72 -13.63 -31.51
C PHE A 11 -13.21 -13.98 -32.91
N GLY A 12 -13.12 -13.01 -33.82
CA GLY A 12 -12.55 -13.20 -35.18
C GLY A 12 -11.02 -13.12 -35.25
N SER A 13 -10.34 -12.76 -34.19
CA SER A 13 -8.89 -12.41 -34.17
C SER A 13 -7.96 -13.52 -33.71
N GLY A 14 -8.26 -14.78 -33.95
CA GLY A 14 -7.39 -15.90 -33.59
C GLY A 14 -7.29 -16.17 -32.07
N ALA A 15 -6.94 -17.40 -31.71
CA ALA A 15 -6.88 -17.87 -30.32
C ALA A 15 -5.93 -17.03 -29.41
N PHE A 16 -4.85 -16.51 -29.99
CA PHE A 16 -3.84 -15.75 -29.24
C PHE A 16 -4.37 -14.40 -28.70
N SER A 17 -5.09 -13.64 -29.55
CA SER A 17 -5.70 -12.36 -29.14
C SER A 17 -6.76 -12.56 -28.06
N ILE A 18 -7.53 -13.65 -28.13
CA ILE A 18 -8.52 -14.02 -27.10
C ILE A 18 -7.82 -14.29 -25.77
N VAL A 19 -6.70 -14.99 -25.77
CA VAL A 19 -5.91 -15.26 -24.54
C VAL A 19 -5.40 -13.96 -23.93
N ILE A 20 -4.86 -13.03 -24.72
CA ILE A 20 -4.38 -11.73 -24.24
C ILE A 20 -5.53 -10.93 -23.62
N VAL A 21 -6.64 -10.80 -24.31
CA VAL A 21 -7.83 -10.06 -23.80
C VAL A 21 -8.36 -10.71 -22.53
N GLY A 22 -8.41 -12.03 -22.46
CA GLY A 22 -8.80 -12.79 -21.26
C GLY A 22 -7.87 -12.51 -20.07
N LEU A 23 -6.55 -12.50 -20.31
CA LEU A 23 -5.56 -12.17 -19.29
C LEU A 23 -5.69 -10.72 -18.79
N LEU A 24 -5.90 -9.78 -19.72
CA LEU A 24 -6.15 -8.37 -19.38
C LEU A 24 -7.44 -8.19 -18.58
N ALA A 25 -8.52 -8.88 -18.96
CA ALA A 25 -9.79 -8.85 -18.23
C ALA A 25 -9.63 -9.40 -16.80
N ALA A 26 -8.93 -10.54 -16.63
CA ALA A 26 -8.63 -11.10 -15.32
C ALA A 26 -7.79 -10.14 -14.47
N THR A 27 -6.75 -9.54 -15.05
CA THR A 27 -5.88 -8.54 -14.38
C THR A 27 -6.70 -7.32 -13.96
N SER A 28 -7.62 -6.84 -14.82
CA SER A 28 -8.52 -5.73 -14.52
C SER A 28 -9.41 -6.05 -13.32
N PHE A 29 -10.06 -7.21 -13.33
CA PHE A 29 -10.95 -7.64 -12.24
C PHE A 29 -10.22 -7.69 -10.89
N VAL A 30 -9.04 -8.32 -10.86
CA VAL A 30 -8.21 -8.38 -9.64
C VAL A 30 -7.77 -6.98 -9.20
N SER A 31 -7.36 -6.12 -10.14
CA SER A 31 -6.93 -4.74 -9.85
C SER A 31 -8.04 -3.94 -9.17
N TRP A 32 -9.26 -3.99 -9.70
CA TRP A 32 -10.42 -3.33 -9.09
C TRP A 32 -10.74 -3.90 -7.70
N GLY A 33 -10.67 -5.22 -7.52
CA GLY A 33 -10.82 -5.86 -6.21
C GLY A 33 -9.82 -5.35 -5.18
N VAL A 34 -8.55 -5.25 -5.58
CA VAL A 34 -7.46 -4.70 -4.74
C VAL A 34 -7.72 -3.24 -4.41
N ILE A 35 -8.10 -2.41 -5.40
CA ILE A 35 -8.36 -0.98 -5.21
C ILE A 35 -9.48 -0.77 -4.19
N VAL A 36 -10.62 -1.40 -4.39
CA VAL A 36 -11.78 -1.27 -3.48
C VAL A 36 -11.44 -1.72 -2.07
N ARG A 37 -10.85 -2.92 -1.93
CA ARG A 37 -10.43 -3.45 -0.63
C ARG A 37 -9.48 -2.48 0.09
N LYS A 38 -8.51 -1.93 -0.62
CA LYS A 38 -7.50 -1.05 -0.05
C LYS A 38 -8.09 0.29 0.39
N ILE A 39 -9.01 0.86 -0.39
CA ILE A 39 -9.75 2.07 -0.01
C ILE A 39 -10.53 1.85 1.29
N LEU A 40 -11.27 0.74 1.38
CA LEU A 40 -12.07 0.41 2.57
C LEU A 40 -11.19 0.22 3.81
N LEU A 41 -10.09 -0.52 3.66
CA LEU A 41 -9.14 -0.76 4.75
C LEU A 41 -8.50 0.54 5.23
N GLN A 42 -8.02 1.39 4.32
CA GLN A 42 -7.41 2.69 4.66
C GLN A 42 -8.40 3.62 5.38
N ARG A 43 -9.66 3.66 4.94
CA ARG A 43 -10.70 4.44 5.64
C ARG A 43 -10.94 3.93 7.07
N LYS A 44 -10.97 2.62 7.26
CA LYS A 44 -11.13 1.99 8.59
C LYS A 44 -9.94 2.31 9.50
N THR A 45 -8.72 2.14 8.99
CA THR A 45 -7.48 2.44 9.72
C THR A 45 -7.36 3.92 10.08
N ALA A 46 -7.68 4.82 9.15
CA ALA A 46 -7.64 6.26 9.40
C ALA A 46 -8.61 6.68 10.53
N ARG A 47 -9.83 6.12 10.55
CA ARG A 47 -10.80 6.37 11.63
C ARG A 47 -10.31 5.83 12.98
N ALA A 48 -9.69 4.63 12.98
CA ALA A 48 -9.12 4.04 14.19
C ALA A 48 -7.97 4.89 14.75
N ASN A 49 -7.04 5.32 13.87
CA ASN A 49 -5.94 6.21 14.25
C ASN A 49 -6.44 7.55 14.79
N ALA A 50 -7.45 8.16 14.17
CA ALA A 50 -8.01 9.42 14.64
C ALA A 50 -8.62 9.30 16.06
N ARG A 51 -9.35 8.20 16.32
CA ARG A 51 -9.91 7.93 17.67
C ARG A 51 -8.81 7.71 18.70
N PHE A 52 -7.80 6.92 18.37
CA PHE A 52 -6.67 6.68 19.25
C PHE A 52 -5.92 7.97 19.57
N LEU A 53 -5.62 8.78 18.55
CA LEU A 53 -4.93 10.05 18.71
C LEU A 53 -5.72 11.04 19.58
N ALA A 54 -7.06 11.06 19.45
CA ALA A 54 -7.91 11.91 20.29
C ALA A 54 -7.85 11.51 21.79
N GLN A 55 -7.67 10.23 22.08
CA GLN A 55 -7.46 9.73 23.44
C GLN A 55 -6.03 10.00 23.92
N PHE A 56 -5.03 9.75 23.05
CA PHE A 56 -3.62 10.01 23.34
C PHE A 56 -3.36 11.46 23.75
N ARG A 57 -4.05 12.42 23.15
CA ARG A 57 -3.91 13.86 23.50
C ARG A 57 -4.41 14.22 24.90
N LYS A 58 -5.14 13.32 25.57
CA LYS A 58 -5.69 13.54 26.92
C LYS A 58 -4.82 12.99 28.02
N ILE A 59 -3.86 12.12 27.68
CA ILE A 59 -2.95 11.55 28.66
C ILE A 59 -1.75 12.46 28.88
N SER A 60 -1.23 12.44 30.10
CA SER A 60 -0.10 13.25 30.52
C SER A 60 1.16 12.44 30.74
N HIS A 61 1.03 11.15 31.05
CA HIS A 61 2.14 10.26 31.38
C HIS A 61 2.23 9.06 30.44
N PHE A 62 3.46 8.64 30.14
CA PHE A 62 3.73 7.51 29.25
C PHE A 62 3.07 6.20 29.75
N ALA A 63 3.04 5.98 31.05
CA ALA A 63 2.41 4.80 31.66
C ALA A 63 0.89 4.69 31.33
N GLU A 64 0.21 5.80 31.13
CA GLU A 64 -1.20 5.83 30.78
C GLU A 64 -1.50 5.25 29.38
N LEU A 65 -0.48 5.18 28.49
CA LEU A 65 -0.57 4.48 27.21
C LEU A 65 -0.99 3.02 27.36
N GLN A 66 -0.65 2.37 28.48
CA GLN A 66 -1.05 0.99 28.74
C GLN A 66 -2.58 0.84 28.77
N ASN A 67 -3.29 1.80 29.34
CA ASN A 67 -4.75 1.79 29.40
C ASN A 67 -5.37 1.98 28.00
N LEU A 68 -4.79 2.88 27.19
CA LEU A 68 -5.24 3.07 25.81
C LEU A 68 -5.01 1.83 24.93
N CYS A 69 -4.02 1.02 25.25
CA CYS A 69 -3.68 -0.18 24.49
C CYS A 69 -4.52 -1.40 24.84
N ARG A 70 -5.32 -1.38 25.93
CA ARG A 70 -6.16 -2.52 26.35
C ARG A 70 -7.35 -2.82 25.44
N ASP A 71 -7.89 -1.80 24.75
CA ASP A 71 -9.04 -1.99 23.86
C ASP A 71 -8.61 -2.52 22.48
N GLU A 72 -8.79 -3.82 22.25
CA GLU A 72 -8.28 -4.54 21.06
C GLU A 72 -9.25 -4.60 19.87
N LYS A 73 -10.46 -4.04 19.97
CA LYS A 73 -11.55 -4.26 19.00
C LYS A 73 -11.25 -3.82 17.56
N VAL A 74 -10.25 -2.97 17.31
CA VAL A 74 -9.93 -2.48 15.96
C VAL A 74 -8.42 -2.44 15.75
N ALA A 75 -7.94 -2.98 14.63
CA ALA A 75 -6.55 -2.83 14.20
C ALA A 75 -6.20 -1.35 14.05
N CYS A 76 -5.28 -0.86 14.89
CA CYS A 76 -4.85 0.53 14.95
C CYS A 76 -3.32 0.57 14.93
N PRO A 77 -2.69 1.09 13.87
CA PRO A 77 -1.25 1.23 13.78
C PRO A 77 -0.62 1.98 14.96
N LEU A 78 -1.21 3.09 15.38
CA LEU A 78 -0.69 3.85 16.53
C LEU A 78 -0.69 3.03 17.81
N ARG A 79 -1.70 2.18 18.02
CA ARG A 79 -1.73 1.25 19.15
C ARG A 79 -0.63 0.20 19.05
N ALA A 80 -0.36 -0.32 17.86
CA ALA A 80 0.71 -1.30 17.66
C ALA A 80 2.09 -0.70 18.01
N ILE A 81 2.34 0.53 17.58
CA ILE A 81 3.56 1.28 17.92
C ILE A 81 3.64 1.52 19.43
N SER A 82 2.55 2.00 20.05
CA SER A 82 2.49 2.21 21.52
C SER A 82 2.74 0.92 22.29
N LYS A 83 2.16 -0.22 21.85
CA LYS A 83 2.42 -1.52 22.47
C LYS A 83 3.90 -1.93 22.37
N GLY A 84 4.52 -1.74 21.21
CA GLY A 84 5.95 -2.00 21.01
C GLY A 84 6.82 -1.20 21.99
N MET A 85 6.56 0.10 22.11
CA MET A 85 7.27 0.98 23.04
C MET A 85 7.05 0.57 24.50
N LEU A 86 5.81 0.24 24.90
CA LEU A 86 5.49 -0.22 26.26
C LEU A 86 6.16 -1.56 26.60
N VAL A 87 6.19 -2.51 25.67
CA VAL A 87 6.88 -3.80 25.86
C VAL A 87 8.38 -3.57 26.07
N GLU A 88 9.00 -2.67 25.29
CA GLU A 88 10.41 -2.35 25.46
C GLU A 88 10.65 -1.63 26.80
N ALA A 89 9.83 -0.64 27.14
CA ALA A 89 9.90 0.05 28.43
C ALA A 89 9.78 -0.93 29.63
N SER A 90 8.92 -1.96 29.51
CA SER A 90 8.75 -2.97 30.58
C SER A 90 9.97 -3.87 30.80
N LYS A 91 10.85 -3.98 29.80
CA LYS A 91 12.12 -4.75 29.92
C LYS A 91 13.24 -3.95 30.60
N LEU A 92 13.10 -2.62 30.63
CA LEU A 92 14.10 -1.73 31.20
C LEU A 92 14.02 -1.79 32.73
N SER A 93 14.79 -2.71 33.33
CA SER A 93 14.90 -2.89 34.78
C SER A 93 15.94 -1.92 35.35
N GLY A 94 15.84 -1.63 36.66
CA GLY A 94 16.84 -0.86 37.40
C GLY A 94 16.45 0.61 37.60
N ARG A 95 17.26 1.27 38.44
CA ARG A 95 17.05 2.67 38.82
C ARG A 95 17.37 3.57 37.63
N VAL A 96 16.50 4.54 37.36
CA VAL A 96 16.75 5.55 36.34
C VAL A 96 17.85 6.51 36.86
N SER A 97 18.82 6.80 35.98
CA SER A 97 19.90 7.75 36.18
C SER A 97 20.08 8.60 34.96
N TYR A 98 20.66 9.78 35.07
CA TYR A 98 21.05 10.59 33.92
C TYR A 98 21.93 9.83 32.93
N ASP A 99 22.85 8.97 33.41
CA ASP A 99 23.80 8.20 32.59
C ASP A 99 23.08 7.15 31.71
N ASN A 100 21.99 6.54 32.21
CA ASN A 100 21.28 5.49 31.49
C ASN A 100 20.03 5.96 30.74
N LEU A 101 19.58 7.20 30.98
CA LEU A 101 18.38 7.76 30.36
C LEU A 101 18.47 7.80 28.83
N HIS A 102 19.64 8.19 28.30
CA HIS A 102 19.84 8.25 26.86
C HIS A 102 19.72 6.86 26.22
N HIS A 103 20.39 5.87 26.77
CA HIS A 103 20.34 4.49 26.30
C HIS A 103 18.91 3.90 26.41
N ARG A 104 18.21 4.15 27.49
CA ARG A 104 16.80 3.73 27.66
C ARG A 104 15.89 4.35 26.60
N ALA A 105 16.06 5.65 26.33
CA ALA A 105 15.30 6.34 25.31
C ALA A 105 15.59 5.81 23.89
N GLU A 106 16.85 5.50 23.59
CA GLU A 106 17.30 4.92 22.32
C GLU A 106 16.64 3.56 22.05
N LEU A 107 16.61 2.65 23.04
CA LEU A 107 15.96 1.35 22.90
C LEU A 107 14.46 1.46 22.60
N ILE A 108 13.78 2.42 23.24
CA ILE A 108 12.36 2.68 22.98
C ILE A 108 12.15 3.28 21.60
N GLU A 109 13.03 4.20 21.16
CA GLU A 109 13.01 4.78 19.84
C GLU A 109 13.18 3.72 18.74
N GLU A 110 14.16 2.85 18.87
CA GLU A 110 14.35 1.72 17.96
C GLU A 110 13.13 0.79 17.91
N SER A 111 12.52 0.51 19.07
CA SER A 111 11.31 -0.29 19.12
C SER A 111 10.16 0.38 18.37
N ALA A 112 9.99 1.71 18.51
CA ALA A 112 9.01 2.48 17.77
C ALA A 112 9.28 2.42 16.27
N GLN A 113 10.53 2.60 15.84
CA GLN A 113 10.93 2.54 14.42
C GLN A 113 10.66 1.16 13.81
N ARG A 114 11.03 0.08 14.48
CA ARG A 114 10.71 -1.30 14.04
C ARG A 114 9.20 -1.51 13.84
N CYS A 115 8.38 -0.96 14.74
CA CYS A 115 6.93 -1.02 14.60
C CYS A 115 6.41 -0.19 13.43
N VAL A 116 6.98 0.99 13.18
CA VAL A 116 6.66 1.85 12.03
C VAL A 116 6.99 1.15 10.71
N GLU A 117 8.18 0.56 10.60
CA GLU A 117 8.59 -0.20 9.41
C GLU A 117 7.66 -1.40 9.14
N THR A 118 7.34 -2.16 10.19
CA THR A 118 6.38 -3.26 10.09
C THR A 118 5.03 -2.77 9.56
N GLN A 119 4.56 -1.64 10.05
CA GLN A 119 3.30 -1.04 9.61
C GLN A 119 3.38 -0.53 8.17
N ARG A 120 4.52 0.02 7.75
CA ARG A 120 4.78 0.42 6.36
C ARG A 120 4.65 -0.76 5.40
N VAL A 121 5.22 -1.92 5.76
CA VAL A 121 5.08 -3.15 4.95
C VAL A 121 3.61 -3.57 4.83
N VAL A 122 2.84 -3.49 5.92
CA VAL A 122 1.40 -3.77 5.91
C VAL A 122 0.65 -2.78 5.02
N ASP A 123 0.95 -1.49 5.11
CA ASP A 123 0.32 -0.43 4.31
C ASP A 123 0.69 -0.54 2.81
N ALA A 124 1.90 -1.01 2.50
CA ALA A 124 2.37 -1.24 1.13
C ALA A 124 1.81 -2.52 0.48
N LYS A 125 1.18 -3.39 1.25
CA LYS A 125 0.63 -4.66 0.76
C LYS A 125 -0.26 -4.43 -0.47
N TYR A 126 -0.09 -5.28 -1.49
CA TYR A 126 -0.75 -5.22 -2.80
C TYR A 126 -0.34 -4.07 -3.73
N ASN A 127 0.51 -3.11 -3.31
CA ASN A 127 1.01 -2.08 -4.23
C ASN A 127 1.83 -2.71 -5.36
N GLY A 128 2.62 -3.75 -5.06
CA GLY A 128 3.39 -4.48 -6.07
C GLY A 128 2.54 -5.05 -7.19
N PHE A 129 1.37 -5.64 -6.87
CA PHE A 129 0.45 -6.14 -7.89
C PHE A 129 -0.07 -5.02 -8.81
N LEU A 130 -0.49 -3.88 -8.23
CA LEU A 130 -0.97 -2.74 -9.01
C LEU A 130 0.14 -2.15 -9.90
N SER A 131 1.39 -2.13 -9.40
CA SER A 131 2.55 -1.70 -10.18
C SER A 131 2.79 -2.62 -11.38
N VAL A 132 2.76 -3.93 -11.15
CA VAL A 132 2.90 -4.93 -12.23
C VAL A 132 1.77 -4.79 -13.25
N ALA A 133 0.52 -4.70 -12.80
CA ALA A 133 -0.64 -4.51 -13.68
C ALA A 133 -0.51 -3.23 -14.51
N ALA A 134 -0.11 -2.12 -13.89
CA ALA A 134 0.08 -0.83 -14.58
C ALA A 134 1.15 -0.88 -15.66
N ASN A 135 2.26 -1.57 -15.40
CA ASN A 135 3.40 -1.61 -16.30
C ASN A 135 3.27 -2.69 -17.38
N LEU A 136 2.75 -3.88 -17.06
CA LEU A 136 2.69 -4.99 -18.02
C LEU A 136 1.47 -4.92 -18.93
N SER A 137 0.33 -4.36 -18.49
CA SER A 137 -0.89 -4.35 -19.31
C SER A 137 -0.74 -3.64 -20.66
N PRO A 138 -0.04 -2.47 -20.77
CA PRO A 138 0.18 -1.85 -22.07
C PRO A 138 1.05 -2.72 -22.99
N PHE A 139 2.07 -3.40 -22.45
CA PHE A 139 2.92 -4.29 -23.26
C PHE A 139 2.17 -5.53 -23.74
N LEU A 140 1.26 -6.07 -22.94
CA LEU A 140 0.36 -7.15 -23.38
C LEU A 140 -0.57 -6.67 -24.48
N GLY A 141 -1.09 -5.45 -24.38
CA GLY A 141 -1.89 -4.83 -25.44
C GLY A 141 -1.08 -4.66 -26.73
N LEU A 142 0.15 -4.14 -26.63
CA LEU A 142 1.07 -4.00 -27.75
C LEU A 142 1.43 -5.34 -28.39
N LEU A 143 1.68 -6.36 -27.57
CA LEU A 143 1.93 -7.73 -28.05
C LEU A 143 0.75 -8.24 -28.88
N GLY A 144 -0.48 -7.95 -28.45
CA GLY A 144 -1.68 -8.28 -29.20
C GLY A 144 -1.76 -7.61 -30.57
N THR A 145 -1.33 -6.33 -30.68
CA THR A 145 -1.31 -5.64 -31.98
C THR A 145 -0.25 -6.21 -32.91
N VAL A 146 0.95 -6.46 -32.41
CA VAL A 146 2.03 -7.04 -33.24
C VAL A 146 1.60 -8.41 -33.79
N TRP A 147 1.01 -9.25 -32.94
CA TRP A 147 0.50 -10.55 -33.36
C TRP A 147 -0.63 -10.44 -34.38
N GLY A 148 -1.62 -9.59 -34.14
CA GLY A 148 -2.77 -9.44 -35.07
C GLY A 148 -2.38 -8.87 -36.43
N ILE A 149 -1.42 -7.94 -36.49
CA ILE A 149 -0.87 -7.44 -37.76
C ILE A 149 -0.10 -8.56 -38.47
N MET A 150 0.71 -9.33 -37.76
CA MET A 150 1.45 -10.46 -38.33
C MET A 150 0.51 -11.51 -38.92
N ASP A 151 -0.57 -11.85 -38.22
CA ASP A 151 -1.58 -12.80 -38.70
C ASP A 151 -2.33 -12.27 -39.94
N SER A 152 -2.62 -10.96 -40.00
CA SER A 152 -3.21 -10.31 -41.15
C SER A 152 -2.30 -10.36 -42.37
N LEU A 153 -0.99 -10.11 -42.19
CA LEU A 153 0.01 -10.22 -43.26
C LEU A 153 0.19 -11.66 -43.78
N TRP A 154 0.15 -12.63 -42.84
CA TRP A 154 0.18 -14.05 -43.20
C TRP A 154 -1.03 -14.47 -44.05
N SER A 155 -2.19 -13.90 -43.72
CA SER A 155 -3.45 -14.14 -44.48
C SER A 155 -3.37 -13.60 -45.90
N ILE A 156 -2.74 -12.44 -46.15
CA ILE A 156 -2.45 -11.91 -47.49
C ILE A 156 -1.60 -12.92 -48.28
N GLY A 157 -0.53 -13.43 -47.67
CA GLY A 157 0.37 -14.42 -48.31
C GLY A 157 -0.34 -15.71 -48.72
N LYS A 158 -1.31 -16.15 -47.93
CA LYS A 158 -2.10 -17.35 -48.23
C LYS A 158 -3.14 -17.18 -49.34
N HIS A 159 -3.82 -16.05 -49.35
CA HIS A 159 -4.93 -15.81 -50.26
C HIS A 159 -4.53 -15.09 -51.57
N GLY A 160 -3.28 -14.59 -51.63
CA GLY A 160 -2.75 -13.88 -52.79
C GLY A 160 -3.46 -12.56 -53.10
N SER A 161 -4.27 -12.05 -52.18
CA SER A 161 -5.04 -10.84 -52.32
C SER A 161 -4.77 -9.88 -51.15
N ALA A 162 -4.35 -8.64 -51.47
CA ALA A 162 -4.15 -7.56 -50.52
C ALA A 162 -5.40 -6.69 -50.35
N GLU A 163 -6.58 -7.24 -50.66
CA GLU A 163 -7.83 -6.49 -50.52
C GLU A 163 -8.07 -6.11 -49.03
N LEU A 164 -8.46 -4.86 -48.80
CA LEU A 164 -8.70 -4.30 -47.49
C LEU A 164 -9.74 -5.11 -46.69
N VAL A 165 -10.69 -5.74 -47.35
CA VAL A 165 -11.74 -6.57 -46.74
C VAL A 165 -11.15 -7.80 -46.03
N VAL A 166 -10.01 -8.31 -46.49
CA VAL A 166 -9.34 -9.49 -45.91
C VAL A 166 -8.55 -9.13 -44.67
N VAL A 167 -7.93 -7.95 -44.61
CA VAL A 167 -6.99 -7.56 -43.56
C VAL A 167 -7.59 -6.66 -42.47
N ALA A 168 -8.62 -5.87 -42.83
CA ALA A 168 -9.22 -4.93 -41.89
C ALA A 168 -9.76 -5.56 -40.59
N PRO A 169 -10.36 -6.75 -40.58
CA PRO A 169 -10.80 -7.40 -39.32
C PRO A 169 -9.67 -7.71 -38.38
N GLY A 170 -8.53 -8.25 -38.88
CA GLY A 170 -7.37 -8.57 -38.06
C GLY A 170 -6.66 -7.35 -37.47
N ILE A 171 -6.53 -6.29 -38.28
CA ILE A 171 -5.98 -5.00 -37.81
C ILE A 171 -6.91 -4.37 -36.75
N GLY A 172 -8.23 -4.37 -36.99
CA GLY A 172 -9.21 -3.87 -36.05
C GLY A 172 -9.15 -4.57 -34.70
N ALA A 173 -9.09 -5.90 -34.73
CA ALA A 173 -8.94 -6.72 -33.53
C ALA A 173 -7.62 -6.44 -32.77
N ALA A 174 -6.53 -6.27 -33.51
CA ALA A 174 -5.24 -5.88 -32.94
C ALA A 174 -5.35 -4.56 -32.17
N LEU A 175 -5.95 -3.52 -32.72
CA LEU A 175 -6.13 -2.23 -32.05
C LEU A 175 -6.98 -2.35 -30.77
N VAL A 176 -8.01 -3.21 -30.77
CA VAL A 176 -8.82 -3.46 -29.56
C VAL A 176 -7.99 -4.02 -28.41
N THR A 177 -6.99 -4.87 -28.67
CA THR A 177 -6.13 -5.40 -27.59
C THR A 177 -5.29 -4.32 -26.94
N THR A 178 -4.78 -3.34 -27.70
CA THR A 178 -4.07 -2.19 -27.13
C THR A 178 -4.97 -1.31 -26.29
N ILE A 179 -6.17 -1.01 -26.78
CA ILE A 179 -7.16 -0.26 -25.99
C ILE A 179 -7.47 -0.99 -24.67
N ALA A 180 -7.68 -2.29 -24.72
CA ALA A 180 -7.92 -3.10 -23.53
C ALA A 180 -6.73 -3.02 -22.54
N GLY A 181 -5.48 -3.10 -23.01
CA GLY A 181 -4.29 -2.96 -22.21
C GLY A 181 -4.21 -1.60 -21.49
N LEU A 182 -4.52 -0.51 -22.20
CA LEU A 182 -4.54 0.84 -21.63
C LEU A 182 -5.67 1.04 -20.62
N LEU A 183 -6.86 0.49 -20.88
CA LEU A 183 -7.99 0.55 -19.95
C LEU A 183 -7.69 -0.13 -18.60
N VAL A 184 -6.85 -1.17 -18.59
CA VAL A 184 -6.39 -1.81 -17.36
C VAL A 184 -5.28 -1.01 -16.69
N ALA A 185 -4.32 -0.53 -17.48
CA ALA A 185 -3.12 0.13 -16.97
C ALA A 185 -3.41 1.48 -16.30
N ILE A 186 -4.28 2.31 -16.91
CA ILE A 186 -4.52 3.67 -16.43
C ILE A 186 -5.08 3.70 -15.00
N PRO A 187 -6.16 2.97 -14.65
CA PRO A 187 -6.66 2.96 -13.27
C PRO A 187 -5.70 2.27 -12.30
N ALA A 188 -4.98 1.21 -12.74
CA ALA A 188 -4.00 0.53 -11.91
C ALA A 188 -2.82 1.46 -11.54
N SER A 189 -2.30 2.22 -12.50
CA SER A 189 -1.23 3.21 -12.31
C SER A 189 -1.66 4.34 -11.38
N GLY A 190 -2.84 4.92 -11.62
CA GLY A 190 -3.40 5.95 -10.75
C GLY A 190 -3.56 5.47 -9.31
N ALA A 191 -4.11 4.28 -9.12
CA ALA A 191 -4.28 3.68 -7.80
C ALA A 191 -2.94 3.36 -7.12
N PHE A 192 -1.97 2.79 -7.85
CA PHE A 192 -0.61 2.53 -7.34
C PHE A 192 0.04 3.80 -6.80
N ASN A 193 0.04 4.88 -7.60
CA ASN A 193 0.64 6.15 -7.20
C ASN A 193 -0.06 6.74 -5.97
N LEU A 194 -1.39 6.78 -5.95
CA LEU A 194 -2.15 7.26 -4.80
C LEU A 194 -1.88 6.47 -3.52
N PHE A 195 -1.82 5.14 -3.60
CA PHE A 195 -1.56 4.30 -2.43
C PHE A 195 -0.10 4.39 -1.96
N SER A 196 0.85 4.53 -2.87
CA SER A 196 2.27 4.74 -2.53
C SER A 196 2.48 6.08 -1.81
N MET A 197 1.89 7.16 -2.31
CA MET A 197 1.90 8.45 -1.63
C MET A 197 1.27 8.39 -0.23
N ARG A 198 0.16 7.67 -0.08
CA ARG A 198 -0.48 7.48 1.23
C ARG A 198 0.36 6.65 2.18
N THR A 199 1.02 5.60 1.70
CA THR A 199 1.94 4.77 2.51
C THR A 199 3.06 5.64 3.07
N ASN A 200 3.71 6.46 2.24
CA ASN A 200 4.79 7.36 2.68
C ASN A 200 4.28 8.42 3.68
N ARG A 201 3.10 8.99 3.43
CA ARG A 201 2.50 9.95 4.36
C ARG A 201 2.14 9.31 5.71
N ASN A 202 1.64 8.07 5.70
CA ASN A 202 1.34 7.33 6.91
C ASN A 202 2.61 7.03 7.71
N GLU A 203 3.70 6.67 7.04
CA GLU A 203 5.01 6.44 7.68
C GLU A 203 5.47 7.68 8.46
N VAL A 204 5.46 8.86 7.81
CA VAL A 204 5.79 10.13 8.49
C VAL A 204 4.86 10.39 9.67
N PHE A 205 3.56 10.13 9.51
CA PHE A 205 2.59 10.29 10.58
C PHE A 205 2.87 9.35 11.77
N TYR A 206 3.21 8.10 11.51
CA TYR A 206 3.55 7.10 12.54
C TYR A 206 4.87 7.45 13.24
N THR A 207 5.88 7.88 12.51
CA THR A 207 7.17 8.34 13.06
C THR A 207 6.97 9.55 13.99
N ASN A 208 6.21 10.55 13.55
CA ASN A 208 5.89 11.71 14.38
C ASN A 208 5.14 11.31 15.67
N PHE A 209 4.21 10.37 15.58
CA PHE A 209 3.53 9.85 16.76
C PHE A 209 4.52 9.16 17.72
N GLY A 210 5.41 8.31 17.20
CA GLY A 210 6.46 7.65 17.98
C GLY A 210 7.35 8.64 18.70
N SER A 211 7.77 9.72 18.00
CA SER A 211 8.57 10.79 18.60
C SER A 211 7.84 11.53 19.73
N HIS A 212 6.53 11.79 19.58
CA HIS A 212 5.73 12.37 20.65
C HIS A 212 5.63 11.47 21.87
N ALA A 213 5.39 10.17 21.68
CA ALA A 213 5.34 9.20 22.76
C ALA A 213 6.71 9.05 23.45
N LEU A 214 7.81 9.09 22.69
CA LEU A 214 9.18 9.09 23.21
C LEU A 214 9.48 10.33 24.05
N ALA A 215 9.07 11.50 23.60
CA ALA A 215 9.22 12.75 24.37
C ALA A 215 8.48 12.69 25.71
N MET A 216 7.29 12.09 25.73
CA MET A 216 6.54 11.85 26.98
C MET A 216 7.30 10.89 27.91
N PHE A 217 7.85 9.78 27.37
CA PHE A 217 8.68 8.86 28.14
C PHE A 217 9.91 9.55 28.74
N LYS A 218 10.68 10.30 27.92
CA LYS A 218 11.87 11.05 28.40
C LYS A 218 11.53 12.02 29.53
N ARG A 219 10.42 12.73 29.41
CA ARG A 219 9.96 13.69 30.45
C ARG A 219 9.62 12.98 31.75
N ASP A 220 8.91 11.84 31.70
CA ASP A 220 8.52 11.09 32.89
C ASP A 220 9.73 10.47 33.59
N GLU A 221 10.70 9.96 32.86
CA GLU A 221 11.96 9.41 33.39
C GLU A 221 12.82 10.53 34.03
N LEU A 222 12.91 11.71 33.40
CA LEU A 222 13.61 12.87 33.99
C LEU A 222 13.00 13.29 35.31
N ALA A 223 11.67 13.43 35.37
CA ALA A 223 10.97 13.77 36.60
C ALA A 223 11.21 12.73 37.72
N ALA A 224 11.31 11.44 37.35
CA ALA A 224 11.67 10.38 38.30
C ALA A 224 13.10 10.53 38.85
N VAL A 225 14.08 10.85 38.01
CA VAL A 225 15.47 11.09 38.43
C VAL A 225 15.56 12.28 39.38
N GLU A 226 14.94 13.42 39.02
CA GLU A 226 14.92 14.64 39.83
C GLU A 226 14.29 14.39 41.21
N SER A 227 13.20 13.65 41.27
CA SER A 227 12.52 13.31 42.52
C SER A 227 13.35 12.49 43.49
N VAL A 228 14.21 11.62 42.95
CA VAL A 228 15.14 10.77 43.73
C VAL A 228 16.29 11.61 44.26
N GLN A 229 16.85 12.51 43.45
CA GLN A 229 17.94 13.39 43.90
C GLN A 229 17.49 14.36 45.02
N ALA A 230 16.28 14.96 44.86
CA ALA A 230 15.73 15.84 45.86
C ALA A 230 15.54 15.16 47.23
N LYS A 231 15.20 13.89 47.25
CA LYS A 231 15.10 13.10 48.49
C LYS A 231 16.45 12.75 49.10
N GLY A 232 17.47 12.49 48.29
CA GLY A 232 18.82 12.14 48.77
C GLY A 232 19.64 13.35 49.27
N THR A 233 19.19 14.61 48.96
CA THR A 233 19.81 15.83 49.50
C THR A 233 19.13 16.36 50.75
N ALA A 234 17.98 15.76 51.12
CA ALA A 234 17.21 16.15 52.33
C ALA A 234 17.48 15.27 53.56
N GLU A 235 18.31 14.20 53.40
CA GLU A 235 18.90 13.38 54.47
C GLU A 235 20.35 13.78 54.73
#